data_ebe5a58c7715a5471e1d7d325d4eac52
#
_entry.id   ebe5a58c7715a5471e1d7d325d4eac52
#
_cell.length_a   1.000
_cell.length_b   1.000
_cell.length_c   1.000
_cell.angle_alpha   90.00
_cell.angle_beta   90.00
_cell.angle_gamma   90.00
#
_symmetry.space_group_name_H-M   'P 1'
#
loop_
_entity.id
_entity.type
_entity.pdbx_description
1 polymer ?
#
loop_
_entity_poly.entity_id
_entity_poly.type
_entity_poly.pdbx_seq_one_letter_code
_entity_poly.pdbx_strand_id
1 'polypeptide(L)'
;VDIPLTGWVSFQTGLNWTSKGAKYSLVNDTKQTVNQNYFEMPLLAAFHIGTPKNFDVIISGGGYIGCGIVGKTEQKADDVTSSWGTFNDACVGDIKIWDGLRRFDAGIQAGINLDFRHYIVGVEGEFGLARMWEKGPRNLGIFATFGYKF
;
A
#
# COMPACT_ATOMS: atom_id res chain seq x y z
N VAL A 1 -0.54 -16.38 -3.42
CA VAL A 1 -1.00 -17.76 -3.23
C VAL A 1 -2.50 -17.73 -2.98
N ASP A 2 -3.22 -18.61 -3.63
CA ASP A 2 -4.66 -18.79 -3.51
C ASP A 2 -4.92 -20.23 -3.03
N ILE A 3 -5.52 -20.36 -1.85
CA ILE A 3 -5.75 -21.65 -1.18
C ILE A 3 -7.27 -21.89 -1.21
N PRO A 4 -7.78 -22.82 -2.05
CA PRO A 4 -9.21 -23.09 -2.11
C PRO A 4 -9.70 -23.72 -0.80
N LEU A 5 -10.74 -23.15 -0.21
CA LEU A 5 -11.40 -23.67 0.99
C LEU A 5 -12.68 -24.41 0.62
N THR A 6 -13.40 -23.91 -0.36
CA THR A 6 -14.59 -24.54 -0.94
C THR A 6 -14.61 -24.32 -2.46
N GLY A 7 -15.63 -24.82 -3.16
CA GLY A 7 -15.72 -24.62 -4.61
C GLY A 7 -15.85 -23.17 -5.08
N TRP A 8 -16.15 -22.23 -4.20
CA TRP A 8 -16.40 -20.82 -4.52
C TRP A 8 -15.72 -19.84 -3.56
N VAL A 9 -15.00 -20.33 -2.53
CA VAL A 9 -14.28 -19.51 -1.54
C VAL A 9 -12.84 -19.99 -1.45
N SER A 10 -11.91 -19.05 -1.45
CA SER A 10 -10.49 -19.30 -1.18
C SER A 10 -9.94 -18.32 -0.16
N PHE A 11 -8.79 -18.68 0.40
CA PHE A 11 -7.96 -17.80 1.20
C PHE A 11 -6.78 -17.32 0.35
N GLN A 12 -6.65 -16.01 0.21
CA GLN A 12 -5.57 -15.39 -0.55
C GLN A 12 -4.55 -14.73 0.37
N THR A 13 -3.29 -15.02 0.12
CA THR A 13 -2.16 -14.39 0.81
C THR A 13 -0.95 -14.31 -0.12
N GLY A 14 0.02 -13.51 0.24
CA GLY A 14 1.23 -13.34 -0.55
C GLY A 14 2.19 -12.36 0.09
N LEU A 15 3.21 -11.97 -0.65
CA LEU A 15 4.13 -10.90 -0.29
C LEU A 15 4.14 -9.87 -1.40
N ASN A 16 3.67 -8.68 -1.10
CA ASN A 16 3.59 -7.58 -2.04
C ASN A 16 4.67 -6.55 -1.72
N TRP A 17 5.29 -6.01 -2.76
CA TRP A 17 6.09 -4.80 -2.65
C TRP A 17 5.21 -3.63 -3.05
N THR A 18 4.90 -2.76 -2.09
CA THR A 18 4.00 -1.62 -2.32
C THR A 18 4.76 -0.31 -2.15
N SER A 19 4.62 0.58 -3.12
CA SER A 19 5.14 1.93 -3.04
C SER A 19 4.00 2.90 -2.77
N LYS A 20 4.04 3.54 -1.60
CA LYS A 20 3.07 4.56 -1.18
C LYS A 20 3.74 5.92 -1.19
N GLY A 21 3.01 6.93 -1.64
CA GLY A 21 3.53 8.30 -1.70
C GLY A 21 2.49 9.33 -1.34
N ALA A 22 2.95 10.42 -0.74
CA ALA A 22 2.11 11.56 -0.45
C ALA A 22 2.81 12.86 -0.84
N LYS A 23 2.04 13.81 -1.34
CA LYS A 23 2.53 15.17 -1.63
C LYS A 23 1.74 16.14 -0.77
N TYR A 24 2.45 16.95 -0.03
CA TYR A 24 1.88 18.01 0.80
C TYR A 24 2.38 19.35 0.31
N SER A 25 1.45 20.31 0.21
CA SER A 25 1.80 21.72 0.06
C SER A 25 1.74 22.36 1.44
N LEU A 26 2.87 22.85 1.91
CA LEU A 26 3.00 23.59 3.16
C LEU A 26 2.80 25.09 2.88
N VAL A 27 2.75 25.89 3.94
CA VAL A 27 2.68 27.35 3.83
C VAL A 27 3.95 27.88 3.12
N ASN A 28 3.84 28.97 2.34
CA ASN A 28 4.92 29.59 1.56
C ASN A 28 5.46 28.72 0.40
N ASP A 29 4.56 28.13 -0.42
CA ASP A 29 4.91 27.35 -1.61
C ASP A 29 5.92 26.19 -1.38
N THR A 30 6.19 25.84 -0.13
CA THR A 30 7.02 24.69 0.21
C THR A 30 6.27 23.40 -0.13
N LYS A 31 6.86 22.57 -1.00
CA LYS A 31 6.32 21.26 -1.38
C LYS A 31 7.10 20.16 -0.70
N GLN A 32 6.38 19.25 -0.06
CA GLN A 32 6.96 18.07 0.56
C GLN A 32 6.44 16.82 -0.17
N THR A 33 7.36 15.97 -0.61
CA THR A 33 7.05 14.68 -1.23
C THR A 33 7.61 13.58 -0.33
N VAL A 34 6.74 12.67 0.06
CA VAL A 34 7.08 11.51 0.90
C VAL A 34 6.89 10.25 0.05
N ASN A 35 7.93 9.47 -0.09
CA ASN A 35 7.90 8.17 -0.74
C ASN A 35 8.21 7.09 0.28
N GLN A 36 7.45 6.01 0.26
CA GLN A 36 7.54 4.91 1.22
C GLN A 36 7.38 3.59 0.47
N ASN A 37 8.27 2.65 0.74
CA ASN A 37 8.17 1.29 0.22
C ASN A 37 7.94 0.33 1.39
N TYR A 38 6.95 -0.53 1.23
CA TYR A 38 6.53 -1.52 2.20
C TYR A 38 6.62 -2.93 1.61
N PHE A 39 6.94 -3.89 2.45
CA PHE A 39 6.50 -5.25 2.24
C PHE A 39 5.19 -5.45 2.97
N GLU A 40 4.20 -5.97 2.26
CA GLU A 40 2.85 -6.20 2.75
C GLU A 40 2.44 -7.64 2.53
N MET A 41 1.78 -8.19 3.53
CA MET A 41 1.20 -9.52 3.49
C MET A 41 -0.32 -9.39 3.63
N PRO A 42 -1.06 -9.55 2.53
CA PRO A 42 -2.51 -9.60 2.56
C PRO A 42 -3.00 -10.94 3.15
N LEU A 43 -4.13 -10.89 3.84
CA LEU A 43 -4.84 -12.02 4.42
C LEU A 43 -6.32 -11.86 4.02
N LEU A 44 -6.69 -12.39 2.86
CA LEU A 44 -7.98 -12.10 2.22
C LEU A 44 -8.82 -13.36 2.09
N ALA A 45 -10.13 -13.21 2.31
CA ALA A 45 -11.11 -14.14 1.81
C ALA A 45 -11.50 -13.72 0.38
N ALA A 46 -11.49 -14.65 -0.55
CA ALA A 46 -11.84 -14.42 -1.93
C ALA A 46 -13.02 -15.29 -2.35
N PHE A 47 -13.96 -14.67 -3.05
CA PHE A 47 -15.17 -15.29 -3.58
C PHE A 47 -15.06 -15.38 -5.10
N HIS A 48 -15.09 -16.61 -5.62
CA HIS A 48 -14.99 -16.92 -7.04
C HIS A 48 -16.39 -17.06 -7.62
N ILE A 49 -16.71 -16.17 -8.53
CA ILE A 49 -18.00 -16.16 -9.24
C ILE A 49 -17.74 -16.57 -10.68
N GLY A 50 -17.97 -17.85 -10.97
CA GLY A 50 -17.82 -18.36 -12.35
C GLY A 50 -18.80 -17.71 -13.30
N THR A 51 -18.30 -17.30 -14.46
CA THR A 51 -19.14 -16.76 -15.53
C THR A 51 -19.18 -17.71 -16.73
N PRO A 52 -20.28 -17.71 -17.52
CA PRO A 52 -20.36 -18.55 -18.73
C PRO A 52 -19.33 -18.16 -19.82
N LYS A 53 -18.61 -17.06 -19.66
CA LYS A 53 -17.76 -16.43 -20.69
C LYS A 53 -16.26 -16.66 -20.51
N ASN A 54 -15.81 -17.81 -20.03
CA ASN A 54 -14.38 -18.16 -19.90
C ASN A 54 -13.54 -17.23 -19.01
N PHE A 55 -14.15 -16.51 -18.13
CA PHE A 55 -13.47 -15.76 -17.08
C PHE A 55 -14.25 -15.84 -15.76
N ASP A 56 -13.57 -15.74 -14.65
CA ASP A 56 -14.16 -15.70 -13.32
C ASP A 56 -14.00 -14.31 -12.72
N VAL A 57 -15.01 -13.87 -11.98
CA VAL A 57 -14.93 -12.66 -11.16
C VAL A 57 -14.54 -13.07 -9.76
N ILE A 58 -13.47 -12.49 -9.25
CA ILE A 58 -12.99 -12.74 -7.90
C ILE A 58 -13.19 -11.46 -7.07
N ILE A 59 -14.00 -11.56 -6.03
CA ILE A 59 -14.17 -10.47 -5.07
C ILE A 59 -13.43 -10.86 -3.81
N SER A 60 -12.46 -10.07 -3.41
CA SER A 60 -11.63 -10.33 -2.24
C SER A 60 -11.77 -9.25 -1.19
N GLY A 61 -11.61 -9.63 0.07
CA GLY A 61 -11.60 -8.70 1.18
C GLY A 61 -11.01 -9.30 2.43
N GLY A 62 -10.36 -8.46 3.24
CA GLY A 62 -9.72 -8.89 4.48
C GLY A 62 -8.81 -7.85 5.07
N GLY A 63 -7.79 -8.31 5.81
CA GLY A 63 -6.77 -7.47 6.39
C GLY A 63 -5.43 -7.57 5.65
N TYR A 64 -4.55 -6.63 5.92
CA TYR A 64 -3.14 -6.73 5.59
C TYR A 64 -2.27 -6.27 6.75
N ILE A 65 -1.06 -6.76 6.78
CA ILE A 65 0.01 -6.28 7.64
C ILE A 65 1.22 -5.91 6.79
N GLY A 66 1.91 -4.83 7.14
CA GLY A 66 3.01 -4.31 6.36
C GLY A 66 4.17 -3.79 7.22
N CYS A 67 5.35 -3.79 6.63
CA CYS A 67 6.56 -3.22 7.22
C CYS A 67 7.27 -2.31 6.23
N GLY A 68 7.50 -1.06 6.64
CA GLY A 68 8.25 -0.07 5.88
C GLY A 68 9.73 -0.42 5.80
N ILE A 69 10.23 -0.60 4.59
CA ILE A 69 11.61 -1.00 4.32
C ILE A 69 12.48 0.21 4.07
N VAL A 70 12.13 0.97 3.06
CA VAL A 70 12.87 2.15 2.58
C VAL A 70 11.89 3.27 2.29
N GLY A 71 12.29 4.50 2.59
CA GLY A 71 11.52 5.67 2.21
C GLY A 71 12.41 6.89 2.12
N LYS A 72 12.05 7.83 1.26
CA LYS A 72 12.71 9.11 1.08
C LYS A 72 11.68 10.22 1.15
N THR A 73 11.96 11.19 2.00
CA THR A 73 11.20 12.43 2.08
C THR A 73 12.02 13.56 1.47
N GLU A 74 11.43 14.28 0.55
CA GLU A 74 12.04 15.45 -0.11
C GLU A 74 11.18 16.67 0.19
N GLN A 75 11.83 17.73 0.63
CA GLN A 75 11.21 19.04 0.83
C GLN A 75 11.86 20.04 -0.10
N LYS A 76 11.05 20.70 -0.90
CA LYS A 76 11.48 21.74 -1.81
C LYS A 76 10.88 23.08 -1.37
N ALA A 77 11.77 24.02 -1.03
CA ALA A 77 11.42 25.40 -0.69
C ALA A 77 12.29 26.31 -1.55
N ASP A 78 11.67 27.11 -2.41
CA ASP A 78 12.33 27.93 -3.44
C ASP A 78 13.34 27.08 -4.25
N ASP A 79 14.62 27.44 -4.23
CA ASP A 79 15.69 26.73 -4.94
C ASP A 79 16.44 25.70 -4.08
N VAL A 80 16.03 25.50 -2.83
CA VAL A 80 16.67 24.55 -1.90
C VAL A 80 15.87 23.25 -1.81
N THR A 81 16.53 22.14 -2.11
CA THR A 81 15.95 20.81 -1.94
C THR A 81 16.69 20.08 -0.83
N SER A 82 15.97 19.74 0.22
CA SER A 82 16.46 18.90 1.31
C SER A 82 15.83 17.54 1.25
N SER A 83 16.59 16.48 1.53
CA SER A 83 16.09 15.10 1.52
C SER A 83 16.63 14.29 2.69
N TRP A 84 15.78 13.42 3.25
CA TRP A 84 16.12 12.54 4.37
C TRP A 84 15.33 11.23 4.31
N GLY A 85 15.73 10.26 5.14
CA GLY A 85 15.03 8.98 5.22
C GLY A 85 13.65 9.15 5.86
N THR A 86 12.61 8.65 5.23
CA THR A 86 11.21 8.79 5.68
C THR A 86 10.97 8.15 7.05
N PHE A 87 11.63 7.03 7.33
CA PHE A 87 11.47 6.26 8.57
C PHE A 87 12.51 6.61 9.66
N ASN A 88 13.35 7.60 9.41
CA ASN A 88 14.38 8.04 10.35
C ASN A 88 14.09 9.47 10.78
N ASP A 89 14.48 9.80 12.01
CA ASP A 89 14.46 11.18 12.47
C ASP A 89 15.45 12.01 11.67
N ALA A 90 15.09 13.24 11.37
CA ALA A 90 16.00 14.21 10.77
C ALA A 90 16.16 15.44 11.67
N CYS A 91 17.41 15.83 11.88
CA CYS A 91 17.78 16.98 12.70
C CYS A 91 18.67 17.95 11.92
N VAL A 92 18.58 19.22 12.24
CA VAL A 92 19.53 20.26 11.82
C VAL A 92 20.13 20.85 13.09
N GLY A 93 21.39 20.50 13.38
CA GLY A 93 21.98 20.74 14.71
C GLY A 93 21.19 20.00 15.79
N ASP A 94 20.81 20.70 16.84
CA ASP A 94 20.01 20.16 17.96
C ASP A 94 18.49 20.23 17.72
N ILE A 95 18.05 20.77 16.60
CA ILE A 95 16.63 20.93 16.28
C ILE A 95 16.15 19.76 15.44
N LYS A 96 15.19 19.01 15.98
CA LYS A 96 14.51 17.94 15.26
C LYS A 96 13.50 18.54 14.28
N ILE A 97 13.73 18.35 12.97
CA ILE A 97 12.89 18.87 11.89
C ILE A 97 11.91 17.82 11.35
N TRP A 98 12.14 16.55 11.65
CA TRP A 98 11.32 15.44 11.19
C TRP A 98 11.30 14.30 12.20
N ASP A 99 10.09 13.83 12.53
CA ASP A 99 9.87 12.57 13.23
C ASP A 99 9.72 11.45 12.21
N GLY A 100 10.58 10.44 12.28
CA GLY A 100 10.51 9.28 11.39
C GLY A 100 9.14 8.62 11.45
N LEU A 101 8.61 8.22 10.29
CA LEU A 101 7.35 7.51 10.22
C LEU A 101 7.46 6.11 10.82
N ARG A 102 6.35 5.61 11.35
CA ARG A 102 6.27 4.23 11.83
C ARG A 102 6.45 3.27 10.67
N ARG A 103 7.27 2.25 10.87
CA ARG A 103 7.51 1.19 9.87
C ARG A 103 6.36 0.19 9.79
N PHE A 104 5.64 -0.01 10.88
CA PHE A 104 4.51 -0.93 10.93
C PHE A 104 3.27 -0.29 10.32
N ASP A 105 2.65 -0.99 9.38
CA ASP A 105 1.34 -0.67 8.80
C ASP A 105 0.42 -1.87 8.92
N ALA A 106 -0.86 -1.63 9.11
CA ALA A 106 -1.90 -2.65 9.09
C ALA A 106 -3.22 -1.99 8.72
N GLY A 107 -4.04 -2.70 8.00
CA GLY A 107 -5.29 -2.15 7.53
C GLY A 107 -6.23 -3.20 6.95
N ILE A 108 -7.22 -2.71 6.25
CA ILE A 108 -8.15 -3.51 5.47
C ILE A 108 -7.88 -3.32 3.99
N GLN A 109 -8.09 -4.39 3.22
CA GLN A 109 -7.94 -4.44 1.78
C GLN A 109 -9.18 -5.09 1.18
N ALA A 110 -9.64 -4.57 0.04
CA ALA A 110 -10.70 -5.16 -0.74
C ALA A 110 -10.40 -4.99 -2.22
N GLY A 111 -10.78 -5.95 -3.04
CA GLY A 111 -10.49 -5.94 -4.46
C GLY A 111 -11.52 -6.68 -5.30
N ILE A 112 -11.50 -6.34 -6.58
CA ILE A 112 -12.23 -7.06 -7.62
C ILE A 112 -11.26 -7.40 -8.73
N ASN A 113 -11.14 -8.68 -9.02
CA ASN A 113 -10.24 -9.22 -10.04
C ASN A 113 -11.04 -10.01 -11.08
N LEU A 114 -10.61 -9.94 -12.33
CA LEU A 114 -11.09 -10.76 -13.44
C LEU A 114 -10.02 -11.78 -13.77
N ASP A 115 -10.34 -13.04 -13.65
CA ASP A 115 -9.45 -14.17 -13.94
C ASP A 115 -9.74 -14.74 -15.32
N PHE A 116 -8.82 -14.53 -16.26
CA PHE A 116 -8.86 -15.03 -17.63
C PHE A 116 -7.88 -16.20 -17.80
N ARG A 117 -8.21 -17.36 -17.27
CA ARG A 117 -7.38 -18.59 -17.36
C ARG A 117 -5.91 -18.40 -16.89
N HIS A 118 -5.12 -17.63 -17.65
CA HIS A 118 -3.71 -17.37 -17.40
C HIS A 118 -3.43 -15.95 -16.89
N TYR A 119 -4.39 -15.04 -17.06
CA TYR A 119 -4.20 -13.63 -16.68
C TYR A 119 -5.23 -13.20 -15.65
N ILE A 120 -4.76 -12.48 -14.67
CA ILE A 120 -5.61 -11.83 -13.67
C ILE A 120 -5.42 -10.33 -13.82
N VAL A 121 -6.52 -9.60 -13.94
CA VAL A 121 -6.52 -8.13 -13.98
C VAL A 121 -7.54 -7.61 -13.00
N GLY A 122 -7.16 -6.63 -12.19
CA GLY A 122 -8.09 -6.12 -11.20
C GLY A 122 -7.74 -4.77 -10.62
N VAL A 123 -8.56 -4.38 -9.66
CA VAL A 123 -8.38 -3.16 -8.87
C VAL A 123 -8.54 -3.53 -7.40
N GLU A 124 -7.62 -3.04 -6.58
CA GLU A 124 -7.60 -3.25 -5.15
C GLU A 124 -7.52 -1.92 -4.43
N GLY A 125 -8.26 -1.79 -3.34
CA GLY A 125 -8.23 -0.65 -2.44
C GLY A 125 -7.73 -1.06 -1.06
N GLU A 126 -6.88 -0.23 -0.46
CA GLU A 126 -6.36 -0.41 0.89
C GLU A 126 -6.70 0.78 1.76
N PHE A 127 -7.10 0.51 2.98
CA PHE A 127 -7.31 1.51 4.03
C PHE A 127 -6.51 1.15 5.27
N GLY A 128 -5.45 1.91 5.53
CA GLY A 128 -4.60 1.74 6.71
C GLY A 128 -5.35 2.09 7.99
N LEU A 129 -5.28 1.19 8.96
CA LEU A 129 -5.79 1.42 10.33
C LEU A 129 -4.67 1.96 11.22
N ALA A 130 -3.44 1.58 10.96
CA ALA A 130 -2.27 2.15 11.61
C ALA A 130 -2.07 3.61 11.19
N ARG A 131 -1.71 4.46 12.15
CA ARG A 131 -1.36 5.85 11.85
C ARG A 131 0.12 5.95 11.53
N MET A 132 0.46 6.76 10.52
CA MET A 132 1.85 7.01 10.13
C MET A 132 2.70 7.58 11.26
N TRP A 133 2.08 8.42 12.12
CA TRP A 133 2.63 8.95 13.38
C TRP A 133 1.50 9.16 14.39
N GLU A 134 1.83 9.57 15.61
CA GLU A 134 0.90 9.56 16.76
C GLU A 134 -0.41 10.33 16.54
N LYS A 135 -0.39 11.40 15.74
CA LYS A 135 -1.58 12.19 15.33
C LYS A 135 -1.74 12.32 13.81
N GLY A 136 -1.04 11.46 13.05
CA GLY A 136 -0.97 11.56 11.59
C GLY A 136 -2.13 10.91 10.84
N PRO A 137 -2.17 11.12 9.52
CA PRO A 137 -3.13 10.48 8.64
C PRO A 137 -2.90 8.97 8.56
N ARG A 138 -3.88 8.29 8.00
CA ARG A 138 -3.83 6.87 7.67
C ARG A 138 -3.47 6.70 6.20
N ASN A 139 -2.89 5.57 5.87
CA ASN A 139 -2.65 5.20 4.49
C ASN A 139 -3.98 4.93 3.77
N LEU A 140 -4.08 5.40 2.55
CA LEU A 140 -5.14 5.07 1.61
C LEU A 140 -4.48 4.81 0.26
N GLY A 141 -4.75 3.66 -0.34
CA GLY A 141 -4.20 3.29 -1.63
C GLY A 141 -5.26 2.69 -2.54
N ILE A 142 -5.10 2.91 -3.85
CA ILE A 142 -5.84 2.21 -4.89
C ILE A 142 -4.81 1.73 -5.89
N PHE A 143 -4.85 0.44 -6.22
CA PHE A 143 -3.88 -0.23 -7.06
C PHE A 143 -4.57 -0.93 -8.22
N ALA A 144 -3.98 -0.85 -9.40
CA ALA A 144 -4.30 -1.75 -10.49
C ALA A 144 -3.41 -2.99 -10.37
N THR A 145 -3.99 -4.16 -10.45
CA THR A 145 -3.29 -5.44 -10.32
C THR A 145 -3.25 -6.16 -11.65
N PHE A 146 -2.12 -6.77 -11.93
CA PHE A 146 -1.94 -7.67 -13.08
C PHE A 146 -1.15 -8.89 -12.63
N GLY A 147 -1.65 -10.07 -12.93
CA GLY A 147 -1.03 -11.34 -12.57
C GLY A 147 -1.03 -12.33 -13.73
N TYR A 148 -0.09 -13.26 -13.68
CA TYR A 148 -0.02 -14.40 -14.59
C TYR A 148 -0.01 -15.70 -13.78
N LYS A 149 -0.85 -16.66 -14.18
CA LYS A 149 -0.92 -18.01 -13.60
C LYS A 149 -0.25 -19.02 -14.54
N PHE A 150 0.62 -19.81 -13.98
CA PHE A 150 1.32 -20.90 -14.67
C PHE A 150 0.46 -22.15 -14.78
#